data_4be5d4537aab498f4baead31bd82bc88
#
_entry.id   4be5d4537aab498f4baead31bd82bc88
#
_cell.length_a   1.000
_cell.length_b   1.000
_cell.length_c   1.000
_cell.angle_alpha   90.00
_cell.angle_beta   90.00
_cell.angle_gamma   90.00
#
_symmetry.space_group_name_H-M   'P 1'
#
loop_
_entity.id
_entity.type
_entity.pdbx_description
1 polymer ?
#
loop_
_entity_poly.entity_id
_entity_poly.type
_entity_poly.pdbx_seq_one_letter_code
_entity_poly.pdbx_strand_id
1 'polypeptide(L)'
;ESQYPHITKKLTLKECQSFAKRVLKSKLWEQFNHKNDLAVRLRSACKTIQIEQMRSNSLSGVCYGDLIRLSESGMNKYVVLHELAHSAGFSKHDYRFRECLIRLVSRFLGREEAKALKKCFREKKLRVSTPTIKSPEAWLKACQRAPIKIVA
;
A
#
# COMPACT_ATOMS: atom_id res chain seq x y z
N GLU A 1 8.41 -6.21 -21.80
CA GLU A 1 9.08 -5.01 -21.25
C GLU A 1 8.04 -4.15 -20.54
N SER A 2 8.34 -3.77 -19.29
CA SER A 2 7.45 -2.93 -18.50
C SER A 2 7.35 -1.55 -19.16
N GLN A 3 6.12 -1.08 -19.37
CA GLN A 3 5.86 0.27 -19.89
C GLN A 3 6.37 1.38 -18.94
N TYR A 4 6.67 1.04 -17.70
CA TYR A 4 7.14 1.95 -16.65
C TYR A 4 8.38 1.38 -15.94
N PRO A 5 9.54 1.38 -16.57
CA PRO A 5 10.73 0.72 -16.03
C PRO A 5 11.23 1.30 -14.70
N HIS A 6 10.93 2.58 -14.42
CA HIS A 6 11.31 3.22 -13.16
C HIS A 6 10.53 2.68 -11.95
N ILE A 7 9.34 2.10 -12.17
CA ILE A 7 8.51 1.51 -11.10
C ILE A 7 9.09 0.16 -10.66
N THR A 8 9.56 -0.60 -11.62
CA THR A 8 10.09 -1.96 -11.40
C THR A 8 11.61 -1.98 -11.25
N LYS A 9 12.25 -0.80 -11.25
CA LYS A 9 13.69 -0.68 -11.02
C LYS A 9 14.04 -1.36 -9.70
N LYS A 10 14.98 -2.30 -9.78
CA LYS A 10 15.50 -2.98 -8.60
C LYS A 10 16.19 -2.01 -7.65
N LEU A 11 15.84 -2.10 -6.39
CA LEU A 11 16.42 -1.33 -5.30
C LEU A 11 17.22 -2.25 -4.38
N THR A 12 18.15 -1.68 -3.63
CA THR A 12 18.75 -2.35 -2.49
C THR A 12 17.78 -2.37 -1.31
N LEU A 13 18.01 -3.23 -0.33
CA LEU A 13 17.22 -3.25 0.90
C LEU A 13 17.22 -1.88 1.59
N LYS A 14 18.37 -1.24 1.66
CA LYS A 14 18.53 0.09 2.27
C LYS A 14 17.72 1.16 1.53
N GLU A 15 17.67 1.10 0.20
CA GLU A 15 16.84 2.01 -0.61
C GLU A 15 15.35 1.76 -0.39
N CYS A 16 14.92 0.49 -0.27
CA CYS A 16 13.54 0.15 0.08
C CYS A 16 13.16 0.70 1.47
N GLN A 17 14.03 0.54 2.45
CA GLN A 17 13.83 1.07 3.80
C GLN A 17 13.74 2.60 3.81
N SER A 18 14.61 3.28 3.09
CA SER A 18 14.62 4.76 2.97
C SER A 18 13.36 5.26 2.26
N PHE A 19 12.92 4.58 1.21
CA PHE A 19 11.70 4.90 0.50
C PHE A 19 10.46 4.73 1.41
N ALA A 20 10.38 3.63 2.13
CA ALA A 20 9.28 3.39 3.08
C ALA A 20 9.24 4.47 4.17
N LYS A 21 10.38 4.84 4.75
CA LYS A 21 10.45 5.93 5.74
C LYS A 21 9.89 7.24 5.19
N ARG A 22 10.17 7.56 3.94
CA ARG A 22 9.64 8.76 3.27
C ARG A 22 8.11 8.69 3.14
N VAL A 23 7.56 7.54 2.79
CA VAL A 23 6.11 7.33 2.71
C VAL A 23 5.46 7.50 4.08
N LEU A 24 6.02 6.88 5.12
CA LEU A 24 5.49 6.91 6.49
C LEU A 24 5.47 8.32 7.11
N LYS A 25 6.36 9.20 6.69
CA LYS A 25 6.41 10.60 7.13
C LYS A 25 5.46 11.51 6.36
N SER A 26 4.80 11.04 5.31
CA SER A 26 3.93 11.86 4.47
C SER A 26 2.59 12.14 5.13
N LYS A 27 1.99 13.29 4.80
CA LYS A 27 0.62 13.63 5.21
C LYS A 27 -0.40 12.66 4.64
N LEU A 28 -0.16 12.11 3.46
CA LEU A 28 -1.03 11.10 2.86
C LEU A 28 -1.09 9.85 3.74
N TRP A 29 0.05 9.37 4.24
CA TRP A 29 0.11 8.21 5.13
C TRP A 29 -0.67 8.45 6.43
N GLU A 30 -0.58 9.64 6.99
CA GLU A 30 -1.34 10.01 8.19
C GLU A 30 -2.85 9.92 7.96
N GLN A 31 -3.34 10.19 6.75
CA GLN A 31 -4.75 10.05 6.39
C GLN A 31 -5.23 8.60 6.41
N PHE A 32 -4.37 7.64 6.06
CA PHE A 32 -4.67 6.21 6.16
C PHE A 32 -4.58 5.67 7.58
N ASN A 33 -3.93 6.40 8.46
CA ASN A 33 -3.70 6.04 9.84
C ASN A 33 -4.94 6.37 10.69
N HIS A 34 -5.96 5.52 10.62
CA HIS A 34 -7.26 5.77 11.25
C HIS A 34 -7.19 5.74 12.77
N LYS A 35 -7.35 6.90 13.37
CA LYS A 35 -7.37 7.08 14.83
C LYS A 35 -8.53 6.35 15.53
N ASN A 36 -9.52 5.86 14.80
CA ASN A 36 -10.76 5.32 15.35
C ASN A 36 -10.86 3.78 15.33
N ASP A 37 -9.95 3.09 14.68
CA ASP A 37 -9.91 1.63 14.69
C ASP A 37 -8.83 1.17 15.67
N LEU A 38 -9.23 0.41 16.68
CA LEU A 38 -8.32 -0.09 17.71
C LEU A 38 -7.19 -0.94 17.12
N ALA A 39 -7.49 -1.77 16.13
CA ALA A 39 -6.49 -2.61 15.47
C ALA A 39 -5.50 -1.78 14.65
N VAL A 40 -5.97 -0.73 14.00
CA VAL A 40 -5.13 0.23 13.27
C VAL A 40 -4.36 1.10 14.26
N ARG A 41 -4.94 1.49 15.40
CA ARG A 41 -4.22 2.22 16.45
C ARG A 41 -3.06 1.41 17.04
N LEU A 42 -3.28 0.13 17.30
CA LEU A 42 -2.23 -0.74 17.80
C LEU A 42 -1.10 -0.92 16.80
N ARG A 43 -1.42 -0.90 15.50
CA ARG A 43 -0.43 -0.95 14.41
C ARG A 43 0.21 0.41 14.14
N SER A 44 -0.55 1.50 14.22
CA SER A 44 -0.05 2.85 13.99
C SER A 44 0.71 3.44 15.17
N ALA A 45 0.56 2.87 16.37
CA ALA A 45 1.47 3.13 17.47
C ALA A 45 2.91 2.69 17.12
N CYS A 46 3.06 1.69 16.27
CA CYS A 46 4.33 1.36 15.64
C CYS A 46 4.60 2.33 14.48
N LYS A 47 5.16 3.48 14.79
CA LYS A 47 5.67 4.45 13.79
C LYS A 47 6.84 3.91 12.96
N THR A 48 7.26 2.69 13.20
CA THR A 48 8.40 2.04 12.58
C THR A 48 7.96 0.74 11.94
N ILE A 49 7.80 0.75 10.63
CA ILE A 49 7.66 -0.48 9.84
C ILE A 49 9.06 -1.01 9.56
N GLN A 50 9.30 -2.27 9.91
CA GLN A 50 10.54 -2.97 9.61
C GLN A 50 10.46 -3.58 8.22
N ILE A 51 11.49 -3.43 7.42
CA ILE A 51 11.61 -4.06 6.12
C ILE A 51 12.84 -4.97 6.13
N GLU A 52 12.61 -6.24 5.81
CA GLU A 52 13.62 -7.28 5.73
C GLU A 52 13.61 -7.94 4.36
N GLN A 53 14.73 -8.51 3.99
CA GLN A 53 14.83 -9.37 2.81
C GLN A 53 14.49 -10.81 3.18
N MET A 54 13.63 -11.47 2.39
CA MET A 54 13.38 -12.89 2.53
C MET A 54 14.11 -13.68 1.45
N ARG A 55 14.47 -14.92 1.77
CA ARG A 55 15.20 -15.82 0.85
C ARG A 55 14.30 -16.44 -0.21
N SER A 56 13.03 -16.64 0.09
CA SER A 56 12.07 -17.24 -0.84
C SER A 56 11.71 -16.27 -1.97
N ASN A 57 11.63 -16.76 -3.20
CA ASN A 57 11.19 -16.02 -4.37
C ASN A 57 9.77 -16.40 -4.84
N SER A 58 9.03 -17.18 -4.06
CA SER A 58 7.66 -17.59 -4.37
C SER A 58 6.67 -16.41 -4.35
N LEU A 59 6.94 -15.41 -3.51
CA LEU A 59 6.18 -14.16 -3.41
C LEU A 59 7.13 -12.98 -3.57
N SER A 60 6.64 -11.89 -4.15
CA SER A 60 7.41 -10.63 -4.27
C SER A 60 7.57 -9.95 -2.92
N GLY A 61 6.52 -9.98 -2.11
CA GLY A 61 6.53 -9.41 -0.77
C GLY A 61 5.44 -10.02 0.09
N VAL A 62 5.54 -9.79 1.39
CA VAL A 62 4.54 -10.17 2.38
C VAL A 62 4.56 -9.19 3.55
N CYS A 63 3.38 -8.88 4.07
CA CYS A 63 3.21 -7.97 5.18
C CYS A 63 2.60 -8.68 6.39
N TYR A 64 3.25 -8.54 7.53
CA TYR A 64 2.77 -9.00 8.85
C TYR A 64 2.61 -7.80 9.80
N GLY A 65 1.65 -6.92 9.50
CA GLY A 65 1.44 -5.72 10.30
C GLY A 65 2.54 -4.67 10.13
N ASP A 66 3.48 -4.62 11.04
CA ASP A 66 4.62 -3.70 11.05
C ASP A 66 5.90 -4.30 10.43
N LEU A 67 5.87 -5.57 10.06
CA LEU A 67 6.97 -6.26 9.41
C LEU A 67 6.64 -6.54 7.94
N ILE A 68 7.45 -6.02 7.04
CA ILE A 68 7.40 -6.29 5.60
C ILE A 68 8.63 -7.10 5.23
N ARG A 69 8.41 -8.21 4.52
CA ARG A 69 9.49 -9.01 3.93
C ARG A 69 9.41 -8.96 2.42
N LEU A 70 10.52 -8.66 1.78
CA LEU A 70 10.63 -8.54 0.33
C LEU A 70 11.58 -9.60 -0.21
N SER A 71 11.16 -10.28 -1.27
CA SER A 71 12.07 -11.12 -2.04
C SER A 71 12.96 -10.25 -2.93
N GLU A 72 13.98 -10.86 -3.53
CA GLU A 72 14.83 -10.14 -4.47
C GLU A 72 14.05 -9.49 -5.62
N SER A 73 13.06 -10.20 -6.17
CA SER A 73 12.18 -9.68 -7.24
C SER A 73 11.22 -8.59 -6.75
N GLY A 74 10.92 -8.55 -5.46
CA GLY A 74 10.02 -7.58 -4.83
C GLY A 74 10.69 -6.30 -4.34
N MET A 75 12.01 -6.21 -4.44
CA MET A 75 12.73 -5.00 -4.02
C MET A 75 12.62 -3.89 -5.07
N ASN A 76 11.45 -3.31 -5.17
CA ASN A 76 11.13 -2.15 -6.01
C ASN A 76 10.08 -1.27 -5.32
N LYS A 77 9.94 -0.04 -5.78
CA LYS A 77 9.02 0.93 -5.18
C LYS A 77 7.57 0.48 -5.18
N TYR A 78 7.11 -0.15 -6.26
CA TYR A 78 5.71 -0.59 -6.37
C TYR A 78 5.36 -1.64 -5.32
N VAL A 79 6.20 -2.67 -5.16
CA VAL A 79 5.97 -3.72 -4.16
C VAL A 79 6.04 -3.15 -2.74
N VAL A 80 6.97 -2.23 -2.47
CA VAL A 80 7.01 -1.53 -1.17
C VAL A 80 5.69 -0.81 -0.89
N LEU A 81 5.13 -0.07 -1.86
CA LEU A 81 3.83 0.60 -1.69
C LEU A 81 2.68 -0.39 -1.51
N HIS A 82 2.70 -1.52 -2.21
CA HIS A 82 1.72 -2.59 -2.08
C HIS A 82 1.70 -3.14 -0.64
N GLU A 83 2.86 -3.48 -0.11
CA GLU A 83 2.97 -4.00 1.26
C GLU A 83 2.65 -2.92 2.32
N LEU A 84 3.01 -1.67 2.07
CA LEU A 84 2.61 -0.55 2.92
C LEU A 84 1.09 -0.36 2.95
N ALA A 85 0.38 -0.57 1.84
CA ALA A 85 -1.07 -0.53 1.82
C ALA A 85 -1.68 -1.62 2.74
N HIS A 86 -1.08 -2.80 2.79
CA HIS A 86 -1.45 -3.82 3.79
C HIS A 86 -1.16 -3.35 5.22
N SER A 87 -0.01 -2.75 5.45
CA SER A 87 0.35 -2.19 6.77
C SER A 87 -0.59 -1.07 7.22
N ALA A 88 -1.18 -0.33 6.28
CA ALA A 88 -2.19 0.69 6.58
C ALA A 88 -3.52 0.12 7.10
N GLY A 89 -3.69 -1.20 7.09
CA GLY A 89 -4.85 -1.89 7.64
C GLY A 89 -5.74 -2.58 6.60
N PHE A 90 -5.38 -2.54 5.34
CA PHE A 90 -6.13 -3.19 4.26
C PHE A 90 -5.58 -4.59 4.00
N SER A 91 -6.06 -5.57 4.74
CA SER A 91 -5.55 -6.96 4.69
C SER A 91 -5.94 -7.72 3.41
N LYS A 92 -7.05 -7.33 2.79
CA LYS A 92 -7.54 -7.94 1.55
C LYS A 92 -7.28 -7.04 0.36
N HIS A 93 -7.12 -7.61 -0.84
CA HIS A 93 -7.02 -6.87 -2.10
C HIS A 93 -8.41 -6.42 -2.61
N ASP A 94 -9.25 -5.87 -1.73
CA ASP A 94 -10.55 -5.32 -2.07
C ASP A 94 -10.47 -3.88 -2.63
N TYR A 95 -11.62 -3.25 -2.90
CA TYR A 95 -11.64 -1.90 -3.46
C TYR A 95 -10.95 -0.86 -2.56
N ARG A 96 -10.96 -1.04 -1.24
CA ARG A 96 -10.33 -0.14 -0.28
C ARG A 96 -8.80 -0.22 -0.37
N PHE A 97 -8.27 -1.43 -0.46
CA PHE A 97 -6.85 -1.66 -0.69
C PHE A 97 -6.41 -1.04 -2.03
N ARG A 98 -7.17 -1.29 -3.11
CA ARG A 98 -6.85 -0.77 -4.44
C ARG A 98 -6.88 0.75 -4.48
N GLU A 99 -7.84 1.39 -3.82
CA GLU A 99 -7.89 2.84 -3.71
C GLU A 99 -6.71 3.41 -2.92
N CYS A 100 -6.35 2.79 -1.80
CA CYS A 100 -5.16 3.13 -1.03
C CYS A 100 -3.90 3.04 -1.89
N LEU A 101 -3.71 1.91 -2.58
CA LEU A 101 -2.57 1.69 -3.45
C LEU A 101 -2.49 2.73 -4.57
N ILE A 102 -3.60 3.04 -5.24
CA ILE A 102 -3.63 4.07 -6.30
C ILE A 102 -3.22 5.44 -5.76
N ARG A 103 -3.66 5.81 -4.56
CA ARG A 103 -3.27 7.07 -3.94
C ARG A 103 -1.78 7.13 -3.61
N LEU A 104 -1.23 6.04 -3.08
CA LEU A 104 0.20 5.91 -2.81
C LEU A 104 1.00 5.97 -4.10
N VAL A 105 0.59 5.25 -5.12
CA VAL A 105 1.25 5.27 -6.44
C VAL A 105 1.19 6.67 -7.06
N SER A 106 0.04 7.33 -7.02
CA SER A 106 -0.11 8.70 -7.55
C SER A 106 0.83 9.69 -6.87
N ARG A 107 0.99 9.57 -5.57
CA ARG A 107 1.82 10.49 -4.77
C ARG A 107 3.31 10.22 -4.90
N PHE A 108 3.73 8.97 -4.94
CA PHE A 108 5.14 8.58 -4.82
C PHE A 108 5.77 8.07 -6.11
N LEU A 109 4.98 7.62 -7.08
CA LEU A 109 5.48 7.18 -8.38
C LEU A 109 5.07 8.12 -9.51
N GLY A 110 3.84 8.64 -9.48
CA GLY A 110 3.37 9.60 -10.46
C GLY A 110 1.91 9.38 -10.85
N ARG A 111 1.31 10.42 -11.44
CA ARG A 111 -0.10 10.39 -11.88
C ARG A 111 -0.32 9.44 -13.05
N GLU A 112 0.62 9.36 -13.97
CA GLU A 112 0.49 8.49 -15.14
C GLU A 112 0.55 7.02 -14.75
N GLU A 113 1.42 6.68 -13.80
CA GLU A 113 1.51 5.34 -13.22
C GLU A 113 0.22 4.97 -12.49
N ALA A 114 -0.36 5.90 -11.76
CA ALA A 114 -1.65 5.70 -11.10
C ALA A 114 -2.80 5.48 -12.10
N LYS A 115 -2.82 6.24 -13.19
CA LYS A 115 -3.80 6.06 -14.29
C LYS A 115 -3.65 4.68 -14.94
N ALA A 116 -2.41 4.25 -15.21
CA ALA A 116 -2.13 2.93 -15.78
C ALA A 116 -2.58 1.81 -14.85
N LEU A 117 -2.32 1.91 -13.57
CA LEU A 117 -2.76 0.96 -12.56
C LEU A 117 -4.30 0.90 -12.48
N LYS A 118 -4.95 2.04 -12.46
CA LYS A 118 -6.42 2.17 -12.46
C LYS A 118 -7.05 1.54 -13.70
N LYS A 119 -6.45 1.77 -14.87
CA LYS A 119 -6.85 1.13 -16.14
C LYS A 119 -6.71 -0.39 -16.05
N CYS A 120 -5.61 -0.88 -15.52
CA CYS A 120 -5.37 -2.31 -15.33
C CYS A 120 -6.44 -2.97 -14.44
N PHE A 121 -6.81 -2.34 -13.33
CA PHE A 121 -7.89 -2.81 -12.47
C PHE A 121 -9.25 -2.83 -13.19
N ARG A 122 -9.53 -1.80 -13.98
CA ARG A 122 -10.77 -1.71 -14.78
C ARG A 122 -10.86 -2.81 -15.83
N GLU A 123 -9.79 -3.09 -16.53
CA GLU A 123 -9.72 -4.17 -17.52
C GLU A 123 -9.94 -5.54 -16.90
N LYS A 124 -9.49 -5.74 -15.67
CA LYS A 124 -9.74 -6.95 -14.88
C LYS A 124 -11.10 -6.94 -14.16
N LYS A 125 -11.95 -5.94 -14.43
CA LYS A 125 -13.26 -5.75 -13.76
C LYS A 125 -13.18 -5.66 -12.24
N LEU A 126 -12.07 -5.12 -11.73
CA LEU A 126 -11.85 -4.91 -10.31
C LEU A 126 -12.28 -3.49 -9.92
N ARG A 127 -13.19 -3.41 -8.97
CA ARG A 127 -13.68 -2.14 -8.44
C ARG A 127 -12.60 -1.41 -7.65
N VAL A 128 -12.46 -0.11 -7.87
CA VAL A 128 -11.46 0.74 -7.21
C VAL A 128 -12.11 1.58 -6.12
N SER A 129 -13.29 2.14 -6.37
CA SER A 129 -14.02 2.97 -5.41
C SER A 129 -15.51 2.78 -5.55
N THR A 130 -16.28 3.13 -4.50
CA THR A 130 -17.72 3.21 -4.64
C THR A 130 -18.10 4.47 -5.44
N PRO A 131 -19.11 4.41 -6.33
CA PRO A 131 -19.52 5.57 -7.14
C PRO A 131 -19.92 6.81 -6.32
N THR A 132 -20.30 6.60 -5.06
CA THR A 132 -20.76 7.63 -4.12
C THR A 132 -19.62 8.32 -3.36
N ILE A 133 -18.39 7.78 -3.42
CA ILE A 133 -17.27 8.34 -2.65
C ILE A 133 -16.51 9.33 -3.52
N LYS A 134 -16.81 10.62 -3.34
CA LYS A 134 -16.25 11.72 -4.13
C LYS A 134 -15.04 12.41 -3.49
N SER A 135 -14.84 12.26 -2.19
CA SER A 135 -13.77 12.93 -1.45
C SER A 135 -12.86 11.95 -0.70
N PRO A 136 -11.59 12.32 -0.44
CA PRO A 136 -10.70 11.53 0.40
C PRO A 136 -11.29 11.28 1.79
N GLU A 137 -11.91 12.29 2.39
CA GLU A 137 -12.51 12.20 3.73
C GLU A 137 -13.69 11.23 3.74
N ALA A 138 -14.57 11.29 2.73
CA ALA A 138 -15.69 10.37 2.59
C ALA A 138 -15.24 8.91 2.40
N TRP A 139 -14.17 8.70 1.63
CA TRP A 139 -13.57 7.38 1.45
C TRP A 139 -13.00 6.84 2.76
N LEU A 140 -12.24 7.65 3.50
CA LEU A 140 -11.70 7.31 4.81
C LEU A 140 -12.81 6.92 5.79
N LYS A 141 -13.89 7.71 5.82
CA LYS A 141 -15.06 7.44 6.66
C LYS A 141 -15.75 6.11 6.28
N ALA A 142 -15.84 5.81 5.01
CA ALA A 142 -16.38 4.52 4.53
C ALA A 142 -15.50 3.34 4.95
N CYS A 143 -14.17 3.49 4.91
CA CYS A 143 -13.24 2.48 5.40
C CYS A 143 -13.37 2.20 6.90
N GLN A 144 -13.66 3.22 7.70
CA GLN A 144 -13.88 3.09 9.15
C GLN A 144 -15.12 2.27 9.52
N ARG A 145 -16.17 2.30 8.67
CA ARG A 145 -17.42 1.58 8.92
C ARG A 145 -17.36 0.09 8.58
N ALA A 146 -16.41 -0.32 7.79
CA ALA A 146 -16.26 -1.71 7.43
C ALA A 146 -15.43 -2.44 8.50
N PRO A 147 -15.94 -3.58 9.06
CA PRO A 147 -15.18 -4.35 10.02
C PRO A 147 -13.90 -4.87 9.36
N ILE A 148 -12.76 -4.45 9.90
CA ILE A 148 -11.48 -5.03 9.53
C ILE A 148 -11.42 -6.39 10.21
N LYS A 149 -11.64 -7.44 9.45
CA LYS A 149 -11.37 -8.79 9.93
C LYS A 149 -9.85 -8.93 10.04
N ILE A 150 -9.36 -8.90 11.27
CA ILE A 150 -7.99 -9.29 11.55
C ILE A 150 -7.93 -10.79 11.31
N VAL A 151 -7.28 -11.20 10.24
CA VAL A 151 -6.89 -12.60 10.09
C VAL A 151 -5.63 -12.75 10.94
N ALA A 152 -5.82 -13.41 12.07
CA ALA A 152 -4.70 -13.82 12.93
C ALA A 152 -3.79 -14.80 12.17
#